data_659dbc550c00521169d7f7fcd315065b
#
_entry.id   659dbc550c00521169d7f7fcd315065b
#
_cell.length_a   1.000
_cell.length_b   1.000
_cell.length_c   1.000
_cell.angle_alpha   90.00
_cell.angle_beta   90.00
_cell.angle_gamma   90.00
#
_symmetry.space_group_name_H-M   'P 1'
#
loop_
_entity.id
_entity.type
_entity.pdbx_description
1 polymer ?
#
loop_
_entity_poly.entity_id
_entity_poly.type
_entity_poly.pdbx_seq_one_letter_code
_entity_poly.pdbx_strand_id
1 'polypeptide(L)'
;GVRLSGGQAQRLALARTLCHKRPVLILDDPFSALDRKTEEEVFANLRKFTADSIVILLSHRLYMFPQMDQVLWMEDGKVTAGTHEQILEKFPEYARLYEAQADGADAHSTQEGGPDHAEK
;
A
#
# COMPACT_ATOMS: atom_id res chain seq x y z
N GLY A 1 30.38 6.95 -2.93
CA GLY A 1 29.36 5.91 -3.01
C GLY A 1 28.16 6.30 -3.88
N VAL A 2 27.47 5.33 -4.38
CA VAL A 2 26.28 5.52 -5.20
C VAL A 2 25.10 5.91 -4.28
N ARG A 3 24.43 7.03 -4.61
CA ARG A 3 23.20 7.41 -3.92
C ARG A 3 22.02 6.61 -4.45
N LEU A 4 21.32 5.92 -3.56
CA LEU A 4 20.06 5.27 -3.87
C LEU A 4 18.93 6.30 -3.88
N SER A 5 17.96 6.15 -4.80
CA SER A 5 16.70 6.86 -4.69
C SER A 5 15.93 6.41 -3.43
N GLY A 6 14.95 7.20 -2.99
CA GLY A 6 14.10 6.83 -1.85
C GLY A 6 13.42 5.47 -2.03
N GLY A 7 12.89 5.19 -3.23
CA GLY A 7 12.27 3.92 -3.55
C GLY A 7 13.27 2.75 -3.59
N GLN A 8 14.45 2.95 -4.11
CA GLN A 8 15.52 1.93 -4.11
C GLN A 8 15.96 1.62 -2.68
N ALA A 9 16.16 2.64 -1.83
CA ALA A 9 16.52 2.47 -0.43
C ALA A 9 15.44 1.70 0.34
N GLN A 10 14.17 2.01 0.10
CA GLN A 10 13.03 1.32 0.70
C GLN A 10 12.95 -0.15 0.30
N ARG A 11 13.12 -0.45 -0.99
CA ARG A 11 13.17 -1.84 -1.49
C ARG A 11 14.34 -2.62 -0.91
N LEU A 12 15.50 -1.99 -0.76
CA LEU A 12 16.67 -2.62 -0.14
C LEU A 12 16.43 -2.94 1.33
N ALA A 13 15.81 -2.01 2.08
CA ALA A 13 15.44 -2.23 3.48
C ALA A 13 14.45 -3.39 3.63
N LEU A 14 13.45 -3.45 2.75
CA LEU A 14 12.49 -4.55 2.72
C LEU A 14 13.18 -5.89 2.41
N ALA A 15 14.06 -5.93 1.42
CA ALA A 15 14.84 -7.13 1.08
C ALA A 15 15.69 -7.62 2.25
N ARG A 16 16.31 -6.74 3.00
CA ARG A 16 17.07 -7.08 4.23
C ARG A 16 16.19 -7.72 5.28
N THR A 17 15.00 -7.16 5.49
CA THR A 17 14.02 -7.72 6.43
C THR A 17 13.59 -9.14 6.01
N LEU A 18 13.39 -9.35 4.72
CA LEU A 18 12.95 -10.63 4.16
C LEU A 18 14.05 -11.70 4.09
N CYS A 19 15.34 -11.30 4.11
CA CYS A 19 16.46 -12.26 4.16
C CYS A 19 16.40 -13.15 5.40
N HIS A 20 15.79 -12.68 6.46
CA HIS A 20 15.59 -13.46 7.68
C HIS A 20 14.12 -13.86 7.79
N LYS A 21 13.76 -15.03 7.28
CA LYS A 21 12.41 -15.55 7.42
C LYS A 21 11.99 -15.58 8.90
N ARG A 22 10.93 -14.87 9.18
CA ARG A 22 10.32 -14.81 10.51
C ARG A 22 8.84 -15.20 10.41
N PRO A 23 8.29 -15.84 11.45
CA PRO A 23 6.89 -16.22 11.47
C PRO A 23 5.96 -15.00 11.50
N VAL A 24 6.42 -13.87 12.04
CA VAL A 24 5.70 -12.59 12.08
C VAL A 24 6.59 -11.49 11.53
N LEU A 25 6.07 -10.74 10.58
CA LEU A 25 6.71 -9.57 9.98
C LEU A 25 5.85 -8.35 10.23
N ILE A 26 6.45 -7.30 10.75
CA ILE A 26 5.80 -5.99 10.91
C ILE A 26 6.48 -5.02 9.96
N LEU A 27 5.70 -4.47 9.02
CA LEU A 27 6.15 -3.55 8.00
C LEU A 27 5.45 -2.20 8.23
N ASP A 28 6.23 -1.20 8.63
CA ASP A 28 5.74 0.13 8.91
C ASP A 28 5.98 1.02 7.68
N ASP A 29 4.90 1.32 6.97
CA ASP A 29 4.86 2.17 5.78
C ASP A 29 5.98 1.84 4.76
N PRO A 30 6.12 0.56 4.37
CA PRO A 30 7.29 0.09 3.62
C PRO A 30 7.31 0.57 2.16
N PHE A 31 6.23 1.16 1.66
CA PHE A 31 6.06 1.52 0.26
C PHE A 31 5.93 3.04 0.02
N SER A 32 6.09 3.87 1.03
CA SER A 32 5.82 5.31 0.98
C SER A 32 6.60 6.07 -0.09
N ALA A 33 7.79 5.59 -0.45
CA ALA A 33 8.65 6.19 -1.48
C ALA A 33 8.50 5.55 -2.87
N LEU A 34 7.56 4.61 -3.04
CA LEU A 34 7.29 3.94 -4.30
C LEU A 34 6.10 4.59 -5.03
N ASP A 35 6.15 4.61 -6.36
CA ASP A 35 4.98 4.86 -7.19
C ASP A 35 4.01 3.68 -7.10
N ARG A 36 2.75 3.90 -7.44
CA ARG A 36 1.68 2.90 -7.30
C ARG A 36 1.98 1.61 -8.05
N LYS A 37 2.45 1.70 -9.30
CA LYS A 37 2.75 0.53 -10.11
C LYS A 37 3.85 -0.34 -9.47
N THR A 38 4.94 0.29 -9.05
CA THR A 38 6.04 -0.40 -8.37
C THR A 38 5.59 -1.00 -7.04
N GLU A 39 4.78 -0.28 -6.28
CA GLU A 39 4.20 -0.77 -5.03
C GLU A 39 3.35 -2.03 -5.23
N GLU A 40 2.47 -2.03 -6.22
CA GLU A 40 1.64 -3.20 -6.55
C GLU A 40 2.48 -4.43 -6.92
N GLU A 41 3.54 -4.24 -7.70
CA GLU A 41 4.47 -5.32 -8.07
C GLU A 41 5.23 -5.86 -6.86
N VAL A 42 5.77 -4.97 -6.03
CA VAL A 42 6.51 -5.33 -4.81
C VAL A 42 5.58 -6.04 -3.82
N PHE A 43 4.37 -5.55 -3.65
CA PHE A 43 3.39 -6.16 -2.76
C PHE A 43 2.98 -7.56 -3.22
N ALA A 44 2.73 -7.75 -4.51
CA ALA A 44 2.40 -9.06 -5.06
C ALA A 44 3.53 -10.09 -4.84
N ASN A 45 4.77 -9.67 -5.02
CA ASN A 45 5.94 -10.51 -4.75
C ASN A 45 6.13 -10.78 -3.25
N LEU A 46 5.92 -9.78 -2.42
CA LEU A 46 5.96 -9.91 -0.96
C LEU A 46 4.96 -10.98 -0.47
N ARG A 47 3.73 -10.94 -0.95
CA ARG A 47 2.70 -11.93 -0.58
C ARG A 47 3.10 -13.35 -0.91
N LYS A 48 3.71 -13.58 -2.07
CA LYS A 48 4.21 -14.91 -2.47
C LYS A 48 5.34 -15.37 -1.56
N PHE A 49 6.28 -14.47 -1.25
CA PHE A 49 7.45 -14.79 -0.43
C PHE A 49 7.09 -15.05 1.04
N THR A 50 6.05 -14.39 1.54
CA THR A 50 5.63 -14.44 2.94
C THR A 50 4.39 -15.30 3.18
N ALA A 51 4.08 -16.24 2.27
CA ALA A 51 2.88 -17.08 2.37
C ALA A 51 2.78 -17.86 3.70
N ASP A 52 3.92 -18.20 4.31
CA ASP A 52 4.00 -18.93 5.58
C ASP A 52 4.17 -18.03 6.80
N SER A 53 4.06 -16.73 6.63
CA SER A 53 4.26 -15.74 7.71
C SER A 53 2.98 -14.93 7.95
N ILE A 54 2.82 -14.44 9.18
CA ILE A 54 1.86 -13.39 9.48
C ILE A 54 2.52 -12.06 9.12
N VAL A 55 1.90 -11.29 8.24
CA VAL A 55 2.39 -9.97 7.85
C VAL A 55 1.45 -8.91 8.41
N ILE A 56 1.98 -8.02 9.22
CA ILE A 56 1.28 -6.85 9.73
C ILE A 56 1.79 -5.65 8.96
N LEU A 57 0.93 -5.06 8.13
CA LEU A 57 1.26 -3.90 7.32
C LEU A 57 0.61 -2.65 7.90
N LEU A 58 1.43 -1.66 8.24
CA LEU A 58 0.97 -0.32 8.55
C LEU A 58 1.12 0.53 7.29
N SER A 59 0.03 1.09 6.80
CA SER A 59 0.04 1.89 5.58
C SER A 59 -1.02 2.97 5.62
N HIS A 60 -0.70 4.12 4.99
CA HIS A 60 -1.66 5.18 4.72
C HIS A 60 -2.40 4.97 3.39
N ARG A 61 -1.98 4.00 2.58
CA ARG A 61 -2.52 3.73 1.25
C ARG A 61 -3.55 2.62 1.31
N LEU A 62 -4.82 2.97 1.38
CA LEU A 62 -5.91 2.05 1.62
C LEU A 62 -6.32 1.23 0.39
N TYR A 63 -5.91 1.60 -0.81
CA TYR A 63 -6.31 0.89 -2.04
C TYR A 63 -5.89 -0.58 -2.09
N MET A 64 -4.87 -0.99 -1.31
CA MET A 64 -4.47 -2.39 -1.18
C MET A 64 -5.26 -3.16 -0.13
N PHE A 65 -6.01 -2.50 0.73
CA PHE A 65 -6.69 -3.13 1.87
C PHE A 65 -7.78 -4.13 1.47
N PRO A 66 -8.47 -4.01 0.32
CA PRO A 66 -9.35 -5.07 -0.18
C PRO A 66 -8.68 -6.44 -0.38
N GLN A 67 -7.36 -6.46 -0.55
CA GLN A 67 -6.57 -7.69 -0.74
C GLN A 67 -6.09 -8.31 0.58
N MET A 68 -6.26 -7.62 1.71
CA MET A 68 -5.84 -8.11 3.03
C MET A 68 -6.81 -9.14 3.56
N ASP A 69 -6.30 -10.11 4.34
CA ASP A 69 -7.14 -11.09 5.03
C ASP A 69 -7.96 -10.42 6.14
N GLN A 70 -7.35 -9.46 6.83
CA GLN A 70 -8.00 -8.66 7.86
C GLN A 70 -7.49 -7.22 7.85
N VAL A 71 -8.35 -6.31 8.23
CA VAL A 71 -8.04 -4.92 8.53
C VAL A 71 -8.23 -4.69 10.02
N LEU A 72 -7.26 -4.05 10.65
CA LEU A 72 -7.34 -3.60 12.03
C LEU A 72 -7.61 -2.10 12.03
N TRP A 73 -8.82 -1.72 12.41
CA TRP A 73 -9.22 -0.31 12.54
C TRP A 73 -9.13 0.14 13.99
N MET A 74 -8.44 1.24 14.22
CA MET A 74 -8.26 1.83 15.54
C MET A 74 -9.01 3.16 15.63
N GLU A 75 -9.97 3.21 16.54
CA GLU A 75 -10.79 4.40 16.76
C GLU A 75 -11.17 4.47 18.24
N ASP A 76 -11.08 5.67 18.83
CA ASP A 76 -11.43 5.94 20.23
C ASP A 76 -10.81 4.96 21.24
N GLY A 77 -9.54 4.62 21.02
CA GLY A 77 -8.80 3.70 21.89
C GLY A 77 -9.23 2.23 21.78
N LYS A 78 -10.04 1.89 20.80
CA LYS A 78 -10.48 0.53 20.51
C LYS A 78 -9.93 0.04 19.19
N VAL A 79 -9.70 -1.27 19.11
CA VAL A 79 -9.29 -1.95 17.88
C VAL A 79 -10.42 -2.87 17.43
N THR A 80 -10.83 -2.75 16.19
CA THR A 80 -11.79 -3.66 15.55
C THR A 80 -11.11 -4.37 14.40
N ALA A 81 -11.15 -5.69 14.40
CA ALA A 81 -10.67 -6.53 13.33
C ALA A 81 -11.82 -6.99 12.44
N GLY A 82 -11.60 -7.00 11.13
CA GLY A 82 -12.58 -7.47 10.16
C GLY A 82 -12.03 -7.46 8.74
N THR A 83 -12.80 -7.96 7.80
CA THR A 83 -12.48 -7.80 6.38
C THR A 83 -12.58 -6.34 5.98
N HIS A 84 -12.00 -5.98 4.83
CA HIS A 84 -12.14 -4.63 4.29
C HIS A 84 -13.61 -4.20 4.20
N GLU A 85 -14.46 -5.08 3.68
CA GLU A 85 -15.90 -4.82 3.52
C GLU A 85 -16.60 -4.60 4.85
N GLN A 86 -16.28 -5.40 5.86
CA GLN A 86 -16.86 -5.28 7.20
C GLN A 86 -16.48 -3.96 7.86
N ILE A 87 -15.22 -3.55 7.74
CA ILE A 87 -14.74 -2.28 8.30
C ILE A 87 -15.33 -1.10 7.53
N LEU A 88 -15.41 -1.20 6.19
CA LEU A 88 -15.99 -0.19 5.33
C LEU A 88 -17.46 0.10 5.69
N GLU A 89 -18.24 -0.95 5.95
CA GLU A 89 -19.65 -0.85 6.33
C GLU A 89 -19.82 -0.27 7.74
N LYS A 90 -18.97 -0.66 8.66
CA LYS A 90 -19.11 -0.32 10.09
C LYS A 90 -18.59 1.07 10.45
N PHE A 91 -17.52 1.54 9.80
CA PHE A 91 -16.81 2.77 10.15
C PHE A 91 -16.87 3.81 9.04
N PRO A 92 -17.71 4.86 9.16
CA PRO A 92 -17.84 5.91 8.15
C PRO A 92 -16.53 6.66 7.88
N GLU A 93 -15.67 6.81 8.88
CA GLU A 93 -14.38 7.48 8.71
C GLU A 93 -13.43 6.66 7.82
N TYR A 94 -13.40 5.35 8.01
CA TYR A 94 -12.65 4.45 7.12
C TYR A 94 -13.16 4.53 5.68
N ALA A 95 -14.48 4.52 5.50
CA ALA A 95 -15.11 4.65 4.18
C ALA A 95 -14.71 5.97 3.49
N ARG A 96 -14.77 7.08 4.22
CA ARG A 96 -14.36 8.40 3.70
C ARG A 96 -12.89 8.43 3.26
N LEU A 97 -12.00 7.88 4.06
CA LEU A 97 -10.57 7.81 3.74
C LEU A 97 -10.32 6.95 2.49
N TYR A 98 -11.01 5.84 2.38
CA TYR A 98 -10.88 4.94 1.23
C TYR A 98 -11.39 5.62 -0.06
N GLU A 99 -12.56 6.23 -0.04
CA GLU A 99 -13.15 6.94 -1.18
C GLU A 99 -12.30 8.14 -1.62
N ALA A 100 -11.81 8.94 -0.67
CA ALA A 100 -10.97 10.08 -0.98
C ALA A 100 -9.66 9.70 -1.69
N GLN A 101 -9.10 8.53 -1.39
CA GLN A 101 -7.91 8.04 -2.08
C GLN A 101 -8.25 7.45 -3.46
N ALA A 102 -9.41 6.85 -3.63
CA ALA A 102 -9.88 6.37 -4.93
C ALA A 102 -10.11 7.55 -5.89
N ASP A 103 -10.81 8.59 -5.45
CA ASP A 103 -11.06 9.80 -6.25
C ASP A 103 -9.76 10.55 -6.63
N GLY A 104 -8.80 10.61 -5.72
CA GLY A 104 -7.50 11.21 -5.98
C GLY A 104 -6.65 10.45 -7.01
N ALA A 105 -6.82 9.14 -7.12
CA ALA A 105 -6.15 8.31 -8.12
C ALA A 105 -6.68 8.56 -9.53
N ASP A 106 -7.99 8.77 -9.69
CA ASP A 106 -8.63 9.04 -10.98
C ASP A 106 -8.28 10.45 -11.52
N ALA A 107 -8.06 11.42 -10.62
CA ALA A 107 -7.67 12.79 -11.01
C ALA A 107 -6.26 12.87 -11.61
N HIS A 108 -5.35 11.96 -11.26
CA HIS A 108 -3.99 11.92 -11.82
C HIS A 108 -3.90 11.17 -13.16
N SER A 109 -4.86 10.31 -13.48
CA SER A 109 -4.87 9.56 -14.74
C SER A 109 -5.39 10.37 -15.94
N THR A 110 -5.95 11.56 -15.72
CA THR A 110 -6.57 12.38 -16.76
C THR A 110 -5.65 13.49 -17.32
N GLN A 111 -4.41 13.63 -16.86
CA GLN A 111 -3.48 14.69 -17.30
C GLN A 111 -2.38 14.25 -18.26
N GLU A 112 -2.36 13.02 -18.75
CA GLU A 112 -1.44 12.59 -19.81
C GLU A 112 -2.17 12.40 -21.15
N GLY A 113 -2.70 13.50 -21.67
CA GLY A 113 -3.29 13.57 -22.99
C GLY A 113 -3.25 15.01 -23.50
N GLY A 114 -2.05 15.60 -23.56
CA GLY A 114 -1.85 16.87 -24.25
C GLY A 114 -1.89 16.66 -25.76
N PRO A 115 -2.51 17.58 -26.54
CA PRO A 115 -2.63 17.41 -27.96
C PRO A 115 -1.28 17.58 -28.65
N ASP A 116 -0.96 16.60 -29.47
CA ASP A 116 0.08 16.62 -30.45
C ASP A 116 -0.20 17.80 -31.41
N HIS A 117 0.57 18.86 -31.31
CA HIS A 117 0.64 19.90 -32.33
C HIS A 117 1.56 19.43 -33.44
N ALA A 118 0.97 18.75 -34.38
CA ALA A 118 1.55 18.64 -35.71
C ALA A 118 1.52 20.03 -36.38
N GLU A 119 2.63 20.74 -36.34
CA GLU A 119 2.92 21.79 -37.31
C GLU A 119 3.93 21.27 -38.33
N LYS A 120 3.60 21.57 -39.57
CA LYS A 120 4.21 21.25 -40.86
C LYS A 120 5.73 21.31 -40.91
#